data_dab0e105e4bfee5d817df17a00b606b0
#
_entry.id   dab0e105e4bfee5d817df17a00b606b0
#
_cell.length_a   1.000
_cell.length_b   1.000
_cell.length_c   1.000
_cell.angle_alpha   90.00
_cell.angle_beta   90.00
_cell.angle_gamma   90.00
#
_symmetry.space_group_name_H-M   'P 1'
#
loop_
_entity.id
_entity.type
_entity.pdbx_description
1 polymer ?
#
loop_
_entity_poly.entity_id
_entity_poly.type
_entity_poly.pdbx_seq_one_letter_code
_entity_poly.pdbx_strand_id
1 'polypeptide(L)'
;MNRFSTGAIAVLSLLLAAELPVGRALSQERAQERSDIDRVKAASQVFIAAIAARDIGAMDKVWAHESYATFIGPLSTTIVIGWDGVKKAWEMRFGQFDRVTISLAESHVRTNGRVAWAVGVERVELLRKDGKTLSFDAFVTNVFEERGGRWLMVSHQATPIFRAAD
;
A
#
# COMPACT_ATOMS: atom_id res chain seq x y z
N MET A 1 69.35 -49.55 2.72
CA MET A 1 67.97 -49.77 2.24
C MET A 1 67.14 -48.58 2.67
N ASN A 2 66.99 -47.58 1.78
CA ASN A 2 66.31 -46.34 2.05
C ASN A 2 64.81 -46.47 1.64
N ARG A 3 63.91 -46.15 2.55
CA ARG A 3 62.51 -45.97 2.27
C ARG A 3 62.16 -44.48 2.43
N PHE A 4 61.94 -43.81 1.29
CA PHE A 4 61.37 -42.49 1.25
C PHE A 4 59.85 -42.56 1.42
N SER A 5 59.32 -41.92 2.46
CA SER A 5 57.90 -41.76 2.72
C SER A 5 57.48 -40.43 2.04
N THR A 6 56.65 -40.53 1.02
CA THR A 6 56.10 -39.37 0.31
C THR A 6 54.85 -38.92 1.03
N GLY A 7 54.96 -37.81 1.79
CA GLY A 7 53.80 -37.18 2.40
C GLY A 7 53.06 -36.34 1.35
N ALA A 8 51.82 -36.69 1.07
CA ALA A 8 50.92 -35.89 0.22
C ALA A 8 50.37 -34.74 1.04
N ILE A 9 50.72 -33.51 0.69
CA ILE A 9 50.13 -32.28 1.24
C ILE A 9 48.82 -32.04 0.47
N ALA A 10 47.70 -32.26 1.14
CA ALA A 10 46.40 -31.85 0.60
C ALA A 10 46.23 -30.35 0.80
N VAL A 11 46.33 -29.59 -0.25
CA VAL A 11 45.99 -28.15 -0.28
C VAL A 11 44.48 -28.04 -0.37
N LEU A 12 43.82 -27.80 0.79
CA LEU A 12 42.40 -27.49 0.86
C LEU A 12 42.22 -26.03 0.42
N SER A 13 41.90 -25.81 -0.87
CA SER A 13 41.58 -24.49 -1.40
C SER A 13 40.20 -24.07 -0.88
N LEU A 14 40.18 -23.24 0.16
CA LEU A 14 38.98 -22.56 0.63
C LEU A 14 38.63 -21.48 -0.41
N LEU A 15 37.72 -21.78 -1.32
CA LEU A 15 37.10 -20.75 -2.17
C LEU A 15 36.18 -19.90 -1.33
N LEU A 16 36.73 -18.81 -0.75
CA LEU A 16 35.94 -17.70 -0.23
C LEU A 16 35.32 -17.02 -1.47
N ALA A 17 34.03 -17.29 -1.72
CA ALA A 17 33.27 -16.53 -2.70
C ALA A 17 33.10 -15.10 -2.14
N ALA A 18 34.05 -14.22 -2.49
CA ALA A 18 33.90 -12.79 -2.27
C ALA A 18 32.75 -12.33 -3.17
N GLU A 19 31.56 -12.17 -2.60
CA GLU A 19 30.44 -11.51 -3.28
C GLU A 19 30.94 -10.15 -3.73
N LEU A 20 30.90 -9.89 -5.03
CA LEU A 20 31.29 -8.61 -5.60
C LEU A 20 30.42 -7.53 -4.93
N PRO A 21 30.97 -6.35 -4.55
CA PRO A 21 30.24 -5.29 -3.82
C PRO A 21 28.95 -4.87 -4.55
N VAL A 22 28.90 -4.96 -5.88
CA VAL A 22 27.71 -4.70 -6.71
C VAL A 22 26.58 -5.69 -6.44
N GLY A 23 26.87 -6.98 -6.33
CA GLY A 23 25.87 -8.01 -6.06
C GLY A 23 25.22 -7.84 -4.67
N ARG A 24 26.01 -7.43 -3.69
CA ARG A 24 25.52 -7.15 -2.33
C ARG A 24 24.62 -5.90 -2.30
N ALA A 25 25.00 -4.84 -3.01
CA ALA A 25 24.20 -3.62 -3.11
C ALA A 25 22.84 -3.89 -3.77
N LEU A 26 22.80 -4.61 -4.89
CA LEU A 26 21.55 -5.01 -5.57
C LEU A 26 20.65 -5.89 -4.69
N SER A 27 21.24 -6.79 -3.90
CA SER A 27 20.47 -7.64 -2.97
C SER A 27 19.86 -6.82 -1.84
N GLN A 28 20.58 -5.84 -1.31
CA GLN A 28 20.09 -4.93 -0.29
C GLN A 28 18.95 -4.02 -0.81
N GLU A 29 19.12 -3.47 -2.01
CA GLU A 29 18.10 -2.64 -2.67
C GLU A 29 16.78 -3.42 -2.88
N ARG A 30 16.86 -4.64 -3.39
CA ARG A 30 15.69 -5.50 -3.57
C ARG A 30 15.03 -5.92 -2.24
N ALA A 31 15.82 -6.08 -1.19
CA ALA A 31 15.30 -6.39 0.15
C ALA A 31 14.56 -5.17 0.72
N GLN A 32 15.13 -3.96 0.53
CA GLN A 32 14.49 -2.72 0.95
C GLN A 32 13.19 -2.47 0.18
N GLU A 33 13.18 -2.62 -1.15
CA GLU A 33 11.98 -2.47 -1.98
C GLU A 33 10.86 -3.41 -1.51
N ARG A 34 11.18 -4.68 -1.24
CA ARG A 34 10.20 -5.64 -0.71
C ARG A 34 9.64 -5.20 0.64
N SER A 35 10.51 -4.76 1.55
CA SER A 35 10.09 -4.24 2.85
C SER A 35 9.17 -3.02 2.71
N ASP A 36 9.46 -2.12 1.77
CA ASP A 36 8.64 -0.95 1.50
C ASP A 36 7.28 -1.34 0.93
N ILE A 37 7.23 -2.28 -0.02
CA ILE A 37 5.98 -2.82 -0.56
C ILE A 37 5.10 -3.40 0.56
N ASP A 38 5.66 -4.17 1.47
CA ASP A 38 4.91 -4.77 2.57
C ASP A 38 4.38 -3.71 3.55
N ARG A 39 5.16 -2.67 3.82
CA ARG A 39 4.72 -1.52 4.64
C ARG A 39 3.60 -0.72 3.96
N VAL A 40 3.66 -0.51 2.65
CA VAL A 40 2.59 0.14 1.88
C VAL A 40 1.31 -0.70 1.87
N LYS A 41 1.41 -2.02 1.72
CA LYS A 41 0.27 -2.94 1.86
C LYS A 41 -0.36 -2.83 3.25
N ALA A 42 0.45 -2.79 4.30
CA ALA A 42 -0.03 -2.60 5.66
C ALA A 42 -0.74 -1.25 5.83
N ALA A 43 -0.19 -0.15 5.30
CA ALA A 43 -0.84 1.16 5.31
C ALA A 43 -2.19 1.14 4.56
N SER A 44 -2.27 0.44 3.43
CA SER A 44 -3.52 0.25 2.69
C SER A 44 -4.57 -0.52 3.52
N GLN A 45 -4.17 -1.54 4.27
CA GLN A 45 -5.09 -2.28 5.14
C GLN A 45 -5.60 -1.41 6.30
N VAL A 46 -4.74 -0.56 6.89
CA VAL A 46 -5.18 0.40 7.92
C VAL A 46 -6.20 1.39 7.35
N PHE A 47 -6.01 1.86 6.11
CA PHE A 47 -6.97 2.71 5.41
C PHE A 47 -8.32 2.00 5.23
N ILE A 48 -8.35 0.78 4.72
CA ILE A 48 -9.57 -0.02 4.56
C ILE A 48 -10.28 -0.23 5.91
N ALA A 49 -9.52 -0.56 6.96
CA ALA A 49 -10.08 -0.73 8.31
C ALA A 49 -10.69 0.58 8.85
N ALA A 50 -10.05 1.73 8.61
CA ALA A 50 -10.56 3.04 9.00
C ALA A 50 -11.89 3.38 8.30
N ILE A 51 -12.02 3.03 7.00
CA ILE A 51 -13.27 3.16 6.24
C ILE A 51 -14.36 2.25 6.84
N ALA A 52 -14.08 0.98 7.04
CA ALA A 52 -15.03 0.02 7.58
C ALA A 52 -15.54 0.41 8.97
N ALA A 53 -14.64 0.91 9.83
CA ALA A 53 -14.96 1.41 11.16
C ALA A 53 -15.63 2.78 11.14
N ARG A 54 -15.58 3.51 10.03
CA ARG A 54 -15.99 4.93 9.92
C ARG A 54 -15.28 5.80 10.94
N ASP A 55 -13.99 5.52 11.17
CA ASP A 55 -13.16 6.15 12.18
C ASP A 55 -12.32 7.27 11.58
N ILE A 56 -12.72 8.50 11.82
CA ILE A 56 -11.99 9.68 11.34
C ILE A 56 -10.64 9.86 12.05
N GLY A 57 -10.51 9.41 13.30
CA GLY A 57 -9.24 9.44 14.02
C GLY A 57 -8.23 8.44 13.45
N ALA A 58 -8.70 7.30 12.97
CA ALA A 58 -7.86 6.36 12.21
C ALA A 58 -7.49 6.94 10.85
N MET A 59 -8.41 7.59 10.12
CA MET A 59 -8.11 8.30 8.88
C MET A 59 -7.05 9.37 9.07
N ASP A 60 -7.09 10.14 10.13
CA ASP A 60 -6.11 11.19 10.47
C ASP A 60 -4.68 10.62 10.58
N LYS A 61 -4.53 9.36 10.94
CA LYS A 61 -3.23 8.68 11.06
C LYS A 61 -2.73 8.06 9.75
N VAL A 62 -3.61 7.83 8.80
CA VAL A 62 -3.29 7.21 7.50
C VAL A 62 -2.87 8.26 6.49
N TRP A 63 -3.50 9.44 6.52
CA TRP A 63 -3.23 10.49 5.54
C TRP A 63 -2.05 11.39 5.94
N ALA A 64 -1.33 11.88 4.93
CA ALA A 64 -0.44 13.01 5.08
C ALA A 64 -1.26 14.30 5.19
N HIS A 65 -0.94 15.16 6.16
CA HIS A 65 -1.66 16.42 6.39
C HIS A 65 -1.11 17.53 5.49
N GLU A 66 -1.19 17.29 4.17
CA GLU A 66 -0.59 18.16 3.17
C GLU A 66 -1.62 18.94 2.36
N SER A 67 -1.24 20.13 1.94
CA SER A 67 -2.09 20.99 1.11
C SER A 67 -2.38 20.42 -0.28
N TYR A 68 -1.58 19.47 -0.75
CA TYR A 68 -1.73 18.79 -2.03
C TYR A 68 -2.34 17.38 -1.91
N ALA A 69 -2.73 16.94 -0.70
CA ALA A 69 -3.45 15.68 -0.57
C ALA A 69 -4.74 15.72 -1.41
N THR A 70 -5.03 14.64 -2.14
CA THR A 70 -6.18 14.59 -3.05
C THR A 70 -7.10 13.42 -2.77
N PHE A 71 -8.40 13.66 -2.91
CA PHE A 71 -9.41 12.62 -2.76
C PHE A 71 -10.47 12.71 -3.86
N ILE A 72 -10.68 11.59 -4.55
CA ILE A 72 -11.75 11.36 -5.50
C ILE A 72 -12.42 10.04 -5.12
N GLY A 73 -13.56 10.09 -4.48
CA GLY A 73 -14.32 8.87 -4.15
C GLY A 73 -15.15 8.38 -5.33
N PRO A 74 -15.71 7.16 -5.27
CA PRO A 74 -16.42 6.51 -6.39
C PRO A 74 -17.64 7.28 -6.89
N LEU A 75 -18.20 8.15 -6.08
CA LEU A 75 -19.36 8.99 -6.44
C LEU A 75 -19.02 10.49 -6.39
N SER A 76 -17.74 10.84 -6.44
CA SER A 76 -17.32 12.23 -6.45
C SER A 76 -17.61 12.90 -7.79
N THR A 77 -18.11 14.12 -7.75
CA THR A 77 -18.27 15.00 -8.92
C THR A 77 -17.18 16.05 -9.01
N THR A 78 -16.34 16.15 -7.98
CA THR A 78 -15.24 17.11 -7.87
C THR A 78 -14.02 16.47 -7.23
N ILE A 79 -12.86 17.05 -7.47
CA ILE A 79 -11.63 16.70 -6.77
C ILE A 79 -11.59 17.48 -5.46
N VAL A 80 -11.37 16.79 -4.35
CA VAL A 80 -11.09 17.43 -3.06
C VAL A 80 -9.57 17.55 -2.91
N ILE A 81 -9.09 18.75 -2.58
CA ILE A 81 -7.66 19.07 -2.46
C ILE A 81 -7.38 19.61 -1.06
N GLY A 82 -6.26 19.19 -0.47
CA GLY A 82 -5.80 19.55 0.87
C GLY A 82 -6.44 18.68 1.96
N TRP A 83 -5.62 18.40 3.01
CA TRP A 83 -6.03 17.49 4.09
C TRP A 83 -7.33 17.92 4.78
N ASP A 84 -7.50 19.20 5.08
CA ASP A 84 -8.73 19.67 5.76
C ASP A 84 -9.98 19.37 4.92
N GLY A 85 -9.90 19.55 3.62
CA GLY A 85 -10.97 19.19 2.68
C GLY A 85 -11.21 17.68 2.64
N VAL A 86 -10.14 16.89 2.55
CA VAL A 86 -10.19 15.41 2.55
C VAL A 86 -10.82 14.89 3.84
N LYS A 87 -10.39 15.40 5.00
CA LYS A 87 -10.95 15.03 6.30
C LYS A 87 -12.44 15.31 6.37
N LYS A 88 -12.85 16.52 5.99
CA LYS A 88 -14.27 16.91 5.94
C LYS A 88 -15.10 16.04 4.99
N ALA A 89 -14.52 15.64 3.85
CA ALA A 89 -15.18 14.75 2.91
C ALA A 89 -15.40 13.36 3.52
N TRP A 90 -14.44 12.82 4.30
CA TRP A 90 -14.60 11.55 5.02
C TRP A 90 -15.61 11.66 6.15
N GLU A 91 -15.59 12.70 6.97
CA GLU A 91 -16.57 12.96 8.02
C GLU A 91 -18.01 12.97 7.47
N MET A 92 -18.22 13.68 6.36
CA MET A 92 -19.50 13.75 5.68
C MET A 92 -19.96 12.38 5.18
N ARG A 93 -19.06 11.59 4.55
CA ARG A 93 -19.38 10.24 4.05
C ARG A 93 -19.72 9.27 5.18
N PHE A 94 -18.92 9.27 6.25
CA PHE A 94 -19.16 8.41 7.41
C PHE A 94 -20.51 8.73 8.08
N GLY A 95 -20.93 10.01 8.03
CA GLY A 95 -22.23 10.44 8.51
C GLY A 95 -23.43 9.94 7.71
N GLN A 96 -23.25 9.45 6.47
CA GLN A 96 -24.33 9.01 5.57
C GLN A 96 -24.70 7.54 5.71
N PHE A 97 -23.82 6.72 6.28
CA PHE A 97 -23.97 5.26 6.31
C PHE A 97 -24.06 4.75 7.75
N ASP A 98 -24.88 3.73 7.96
CA ASP A 98 -24.96 2.98 9.21
C ASP A 98 -23.89 1.88 9.25
N ARG A 99 -23.59 1.29 8.10
CA ARG A 99 -22.54 0.29 7.98
C ARG A 99 -21.80 0.44 6.66
N VAL A 100 -20.50 0.22 6.71
CA VAL A 100 -19.61 0.12 5.55
C VAL A 100 -18.88 -1.21 5.62
N THR A 101 -19.09 -2.06 4.63
CA THR A 101 -18.29 -3.27 4.41
C THR A 101 -17.41 -3.01 3.20
N ILE A 102 -16.11 -3.10 3.37
CA ILE A 102 -15.15 -2.85 2.29
C ILE A 102 -13.99 -3.83 2.39
N SER A 103 -13.52 -4.31 1.25
CA SER A 103 -12.33 -5.15 1.16
C SER A 103 -11.55 -4.78 -0.09
N LEU A 104 -10.22 -4.93 0.00
CA LEU A 104 -9.31 -4.80 -1.13
C LEU A 104 -9.11 -6.21 -1.72
N ALA A 105 -9.73 -6.48 -2.87
CA ALA A 105 -9.72 -7.79 -3.51
C ALA A 105 -8.42 -8.06 -4.27
N GLU A 106 -7.88 -7.03 -4.90
CA GLU A 106 -6.62 -7.07 -5.64
C GLU A 106 -5.78 -5.86 -5.26
N SER A 107 -4.45 -6.03 -5.23
CA SER A 107 -3.54 -4.92 -4.94
C SER A 107 -2.18 -5.17 -5.57
N HIS A 108 -1.80 -4.26 -6.45
CA HIS A 108 -0.50 -4.20 -7.09
C HIS A 108 0.25 -2.97 -6.58
N VAL A 109 1.32 -3.19 -5.84
CA VAL A 109 2.11 -2.12 -5.23
C VAL A 109 3.45 -1.98 -5.93
N ARG A 110 3.88 -0.74 -6.17
CA ARG A 110 5.21 -0.35 -6.62
C ARG A 110 5.72 0.82 -5.81
N THR A 111 7.04 0.93 -5.69
CA THR A 111 7.69 2.03 -4.98
C THR A 111 9.07 2.35 -5.57
N ASN A 112 9.52 3.57 -5.35
CA ASN A 112 10.90 4.01 -5.59
C ASN A 112 11.64 4.37 -4.28
N GLY A 113 11.10 3.92 -3.11
CA GLY A 113 11.64 4.20 -1.79
C GLY A 113 11.16 5.53 -1.17
N ARG A 114 10.56 6.43 -1.92
CA ARG A 114 10.01 7.71 -1.45
C ARG A 114 8.53 7.86 -1.73
N VAL A 115 8.11 7.38 -2.87
CA VAL A 115 6.71 7.38 -3.33
C VAL A 115 6.34 5.95 -3.67
N ALA A 116 5.15 5.57 -3.28
CA ALA A 116 4.55 4.29 -3.66
C ALA A 116 3.16 4.53 -4.22
N TRP A 117 2.75 3.64 -5.13
CA TRP A 117 1.36 3.57 -5.58
C TRP A 117 0.85 2.16 -5.47
N ALA A 118 -0.41 2.06 -5.07
CA ALA A 118 -1.15 0.81 -5.01
C ALA A 118 -2.37 0.92 -5.93
N VAL A 119 -2.45 0.02 -6.91
CA VAL A 119 -3.61 -0.10 -7.80
C VAL A 119 -4.33 -1.39 -7.46
N GLY A 120 -5.66 -1.34 -7.39
CA GLY A 120 -6.42 -2.51 -6.99
C GLY A 120 -7.91 -2.42 -7.29
N VAL A 121 -8.63 -3.38 -6.73
CA VAL A 121 -10.09 -3.45 -6.78
C VAL A 121 -10.63 -3.47 -5.36
N GLU A 122 -11.47 -2.51 -5.03
CA GLU A 122 -12.25 -2.50 -3.79
C GLU A 122 -13.65 -3.08 -4.05
N ARG A 123 -14.10 -3.95 -3.16
CA ARG A 123 -15.49 -4.40 -3.07
C ARG A 123 -16.16 -3.68 -1.93
N VAL A 124 -17.25 -2.99 -2.23
CA VAL A 124 -17.89 -2.08 -1.30
C VAL A 124 -19.37 -2.44 -1.15
N GLU A 125 -19.82 -2.53 0.10
CA GLU A 125 -21.24 -2.58 0.47
C GLU A 125 -21.53 -1.49 1.50
N LEU A 126 -22.51 -0.66 1.23
CA LEU A 126 -22.88 0.49 2.06
C LEU A 126 -24.33 0.32 2.49
N LEU A 127 -24.59 0.26 3.80
CA LEU A 127 -25.94 0.38 4.35
C LEU A 127 -26.18 1.86 4.69
N ARG A 128 -27.11 2.47 3.99
CA ARG A 128 -27.51 3.86 4.18
C ARG A 128 -28.47 3.99 5.39
N LYS A 129 -28.56 5.17 5.95
CA LYS A 129 -29.49 5.49 7.05
C LYS A 129 -30.96 5.37 6.68
N ASP A 130 -31.31 5.38 5.38
CA ASP A 130 -32.65 5.12 4.87
C ASP A 130 -32.96 3.62 4.71
N GLY A 131 -32.07 2.73 5.16
CA GLY A 131 -32.18 1.29 5.08
C GLY A 131 -31.79 0.69 3.72
N LYS A 132 -31.46 1.52 2.73
CA LYS A 132 -31.06 1.02 1.40
C LYS A 132 -29.62 0.56 1.40
N THR A 133 -29.33 -0.51 0.70
CA THR A 133 -27.99 -1.03 0.46
C THR A 133 -27.52 -0.65 -0.94
N LEU A 134 -26.27 -0.21 -1.03
CA LEU A 134 -25.57 0.02 -2.29
C LEU A 134 -24.31 -0.86 -2.31
N SER A 135 -24.18 -1.69 -3.35
CA SER A 135 -23.02 -2.57 -3.54
C SER A 135 -22.38 -2.32 -4.91
N PHE A 136 -21.06 -2.21 -4.95
CA PHE A 136 -20.30 -2.04 -6.19
C PHE A 136 -18.85 -2.44 -5.99
N ASP A 137 -18.18 -2.73 -7.11
CA ASP A 137 -16.74 -2.82 -7.18
C ASP A 137 -16.19 -1.51 -7.75
N ALA A 138 -14.98 -1.12 -7.34
CA ALA A 138 -14.30 0.06 -7.84
C ALA A 138 -12.83 -0.22 -8.12
N PHE A 139 -12.31 0.27 -9.24
CA PHE A 139 -10.88 0.42 -9.41
C PHE A 139 -10.37 1.53 -8.50
N VAL A 140 -9.27 1.26 -7.81
CA VAL A 140 -8.65 2.25 -6.92
C VAL A 140 -7.20 2.46 -7.27
N THR A 141 -6.77 3.69 -7.08
CA THR A 141 -5.36 4.08 -7.07
C THR A 141 -5.09 4.90 -5.81
N ASN A 142 -4.19 4.39 -4.99
CA ASN A 142 -3.71 5.06 -3.79
C ASN A 142 -2.24 5.43 -3.98
N VAL A 143 -1.87 6.67 -3.67
CA VAL A 143 -0.48 7.12 -3.66
C VAL A 143 -0.07 7.43 -2.24
N PHE A 144 1.12 6.95 -1.88
CA PHE A 144 1.71 7.13 -0.56
C PHE A 144 3.06 7.80 -0.68
N GLU A 145 3.43 8.56 0.34
CA GLU A 145 4.78 9.11 0.52
C GLU A 145 5.41 8.55 1.80
N GLU A 146 6.70 8.25 1.72
CA GLU A 146 7.48 7.88 2.89
C GLU A 146 7.82 9.13 3.70
N ARG A 147 7.48 9.13 5.00
CA ARG A 147 7.70 10.24 5.92
C ARG A 147 8.08 9.74 7.30
N GLY A 148 9.35 9.89 7.63
CA GLY A 148 9.86 9.53 8.95
C GLY A 148 9.65 8.06 9.32
N GLY A 149 9.86 7.15 8.38
CA GLY A 149 9.66 5.72 8.56
C GLY A 149 8.22 5.25 8.36
N ARG A 150 7.31 6.12 7.94
CA ARG A 150 5.89 5.81 7.73
C ARG A 150 5.45 6.09 6.30
N TRP A 151 4.62 5.22 5.76
CA TRP A 151 3.94 5.44 4.49
C TRP A 151 2.59 6.10 4.74
N LEU A 152 2.45 7.36 4.35
CA LEU A 152 1.23 8.15 4.50
C LEU A 152 0.59 8.41 3.14
N MET A 153 -0.73 8.29 3.06
CA MET A 153 -1.49 8.50 1.83
C MET A 153 -1.52 9.98 1.47
N VAL A 154 -1.25 10.29 0.22
CA VAL A 154 -1.34 11.65 -0.35
C VAL A 154 -2.38 11.72 -1.45
N SER A 155 -2.82 10.59 -1.99
CA SER A 155 -3.90 10.57 -2.99
C SER A 155 -4.70 9.29 -2.90
N HIS A 156 -6.02 9.41 -3.00
CA HIS A 156 -6.95 8.31 -3.21
C HIS A 156 -7.87 8.64 -4.36
N GLN A 157 -7.97 7.72 -5.30
CA GLN A 157 -8.95 7.78 -6.38
C GLN A 157 -9.66 6.43 -6.51
N ALA A 158 -11.00 6.46 -6.53
CA ALA A 158 -11.83 5.30 -6.77
C ALA A 158 -12.80 5.56 -7.93
N THR A 159 -12.91 4.61 -8.85
CA THR A 159 -13.81 4.67 -10.01
C THR A 159 -14.70 3.43 -10.02
N PRO A 160 -16.03 3.55 -10.00
CA PRO A 160 -16.94 2.40 -10.05
C PRO A 160 -16.71 1.57 -11.30
N ILE A 161 -16.79 0.23 -11.15
CA ILE A 161 -16.77 -0.70 -12.27
C ILE A 161 -18.20 -0.90 -12.73
N PHE A 162 -18.53 -0.38 -13.90
CA PHE A 162 -19.81 -0.62 -14.54
C PHE A 162 -19.72 -1.94 -15.31
N ARG A 163 -20.60 -2.87 -14.97
CA ARG A 163 -20.81 -4.08 -15.77
C ARG A 163 -21.90 -3.77 -16.80
N ALA A 164 -21.67 -4.09 -18.07
CA ALA A 164 -22.73 -4.04 -19.05
C ALA A 164 -23.87 -4.93 -18.56
N ALA A 165 -25.11 -4.46 -18.66
CA ALA A 165 -26.26 -5.32 -18.48
C ALA A 165 -26.29 -6.32 -19.65
N ASP A 166 -26.35 -7.61 -19.33
CA ASP A 166 -26.53 -8.69 -20.31
C ASP A 166 -27.89 -8.57 -20.97
#